data_96ec40925fc4fa39261bb4866f3ff7fa
#
_entry.id   96ec40925fc4fa39261bb4866f3ff7fa
#
_cell.length_a   1.000
_cell.length_b   1.000
_cell.length_c   1.000
_cell.angle_alpha   90.00
_cell.angle_beta   90.00
_cell.angle_gamma   90.00
#
_symmetry.space_group_name_H-M   'P 1'
#
loop_
_entity.id
_entity.type
_entity.pdbx_description
1 polymer ?
#
loop_
_entity_poly.entity_id
_entity_poly.type
_entity_poly.pdbx_seq_one_letter_code
_entity_poly.pdbx_strand_id
1 'polypeptide(L)'
;MRIAFRNLSENYFPLLLKWLEMPHVKMWWDSDVVWTMDKIARKYGSYLNQYKIENGKKRSIFAFIIVLDEQPIGYIQYYDACDFLSLPANKAFDFQKVAAIDFYLGEESVLGQGLGSAALKQFVQHIVFQQFDMALVTPEIKNLSAIACYQKAGFMPCLTKEEDHELWLIAKKEVLHVH
;
A
#
# COMPACT_ATOMS: atom_id res chain seq x y z
N MET A 1 0.67 20.54 -9.48
CA MET A 1 0.04 19.42 -8.73
C MET A 1 1.01 18.93 -7.67
N ARG A 2 0.63 19.00 -6.41
CA ARG A 2 1.45 18.62 -5.25
C ARG A 2 0.82 17.42 -4.57
N ILE A 3 1.55 16.29 -4.53
CA ILE A 3 1.15 15.10 -3.78
C ILE A 3 1.73 15.22 -2.35
N ALA A 4 0.92 14.88 -1.35
CA ALA A 4 1.31 14.82 0.05
C ALA A 4 0.67 13.61 0.74
N PHE A 5 1.18 13.25 1.91
CA PHE A 5 0.70 12.12 2.71
C PHE A 5 0.38 12.63 4.11
N ARG A 6 -0.85 12.40 4.55
CA ARG A 6 -1.32 12.76 5.89
C ARG A 6 -1.58 11.51 6.70
N ASN A 7 -1.17 11.48 7.94
CA ASN A 7 -1.50 10.36 8.83
C ASN A 7 -3.01 10.13 8.86
N LEU A 8 -3.42 8.87 8.87
CA LEU A 8 -4.81 8.51 9.03
C LEU A 8 -5.34 9.07 10.36
N SER A 9 -6.54 9.62 10.33
CA SER A 9 -7.30 10.08 11.51
C SER A 9 -8.77 9.70 11.37
N GLU A 10 -9.52 9.73 12.47
CA GLU A 10 -10.96 9.39 12.46
C GLU A 10 -11.77 10.26 11.50
N ASN A 11 -11.35 11.49 11.28
CA ASN A 11 -12.02 12.42 10.36
C ASN A 11 -12.07 11.89 8.91
N TYR A 12 -11.19 10.95 8.55
CA TYR A 12 -11.17 10.31 7.23
C TYR A 12 -12.02 9.04 7.14
N PHE A 13 -12.59 8.54 8.24
CA PHE A 13 -13.38 7.31 8.22
C PHE A 13 -14.60 7.35 7.28
N PRO A 14 -15.38 8.44 7.22
CA PRO A 14 -16.44 8.56 6.22
C PRO A 14 -15.93 8.47 4.78
N LEU A 15 -14.73 8.98 4.52
CA LEU A 15 -14.10 8.94 3.21
C LEU A 15 -13.60 7.54 2.87
N LEU A 16 -13.01 6.81 3.84
CA LEU A 16 -12.65 5.40 3.67
C LEU A 16 -13.89 4.57 3.34
N LEU A 17 -15.01 4.78 4.06
CA LEU A 17 -16.27 4.10 3.78
C LEU A 17 -16.73 4.33 2.34
N LYS A 18 -16.74 5.59 1.89
CA LYS A 18 -17.06 5.95 0.50
C LYS A 18 -16.17 5.18 -0.47
N TRP A 19 -14.86 5.26 -0.30
CA TRP A 19 -13.89 4.70 -1.24
C TRP A 19 -13.91 3.18 -1.31
N LEU A 20 -14.05 2.49 -0.17
CA LEU A 20 -14.11 1.02 -0.11
C LEU A 20 -15.36 0.42 -0.76
N GLU A 21 -16.41 1.23 -0.94
CA GLU A 21 -17.62 0.84 -1.67
C GLU A 21 -17.59 1.29 -3.16
N MET A 22 -16.58 2.06 -3.58
CA MET A 22 -16.40 2.39 -4.99
C MET A 22 -16.04 1.14 -5.80
N PRO A 23 -16.69 0.86 -6.94
CA PRO A 23 -16.48 -0.38 -7.70
C PRO A 23 -15.03 -0.67 -8.06
N HIS A 24 -14.27 0.35 -8.46
CA HIS A 24 -12.87 0.20 -8.86
C HIS A 24 -11.92 -0.10 -7.68
N VAL A 25 -12.30 0.25 -6.44
CA VAL A 25 -11.57 -0.11 -5.22
C VAL A 25 -12.04 -1.48 -4.74
N LYS A 26 -13.35 -1.67 -4.59
CA LYS A 26 -13.97 -2.88 -4.05
C LYS A 26 -13.62 -4.14 -4.83
N MET A 27 -13.41 -4.02 -6.13
CA MET A 27 -12.99 -5.12 -7.00
C MET A 27 -11.70 -5.81 -6.52
N TRP A 28 -10.78 -5.05 -5.90
CA TRP A 28 -9.44 -5.52 -5.52
C TRP A 28 -9.15 -5.41 -4.02
N TRP A 29 -10.04 -4.78 -3.25
CA TRP A 29 -9.83 -4.52 -1.83
C TRP A 29 -11.04 -4.95 -1.02
N ASP A 30 -10.90 -6.03 -0.25
CA ASP A 30 -11.95 -6.56 0.64
C ASP A 30 -13.31 -6.72 -0.10
N SER A 31 -13.30 -7.34 -1.28
CA SER A 31 -14.45 -7.42 -2.20
C SER A 31 -15.69 -8.13 -1.61
N ASP A 32 -15.49 -9.00 -0.63
CA ASP A 32 -16.51 -9.76 0.09
C ASP A 32 -17.10 -9.00 1.30
N VAL A 33 -16.54 -7.86 1.65
CA VAL A 33 -16.96 -7.07 2.82
C VAL A 33 -17.98 -6.01 2.39
N VAL A 34 -19.14 -5.99 3.03
CA VAL A 34 -20.04 -4.82 3.02
C VAL A 34 -19.61 -3.90 4.16
N TRP A 35 -19.08 -2.74 3.80
CA TRP A 35 -18.54 -1.79 4.76
C TRP A 35 -19.63 -0.99 5.47
N THR A 36 -19.42 -0.71 6.74
CA THR A 36 -20.21 0.19 7.59
C THR A 36 -19.24 1.02 8.44
N MET A 37 -19.71 2.13 9.00
CA MET A 37 -18.87 2.96 9.90
C MET A 37 -18.32 2.16 11.08
N ASP A 38 -19.12 1.23 11.65
CA ASP A 38 -18.65 0.38 12.74
C ASP A 38 -17.51 -0.55 12.30
N LYS A 39 -17.60 -1.11 11.11
CA LYS A 39 -16.53 -1.95 10.54
C LYS A 39 -15.27 -1.13 10.24
N ILE A 40 -15.43 0.09 9.70
CA ILE A 40 -14.32 1.02 9.49
C ILE A 40 -13.63 1.34 10.81
N ALA A 41 -14.38 1.77 11.83
CA ALA A 41 -13.83 2.10 13.15
C ALA A 41 -13.14 0.88 13.79
N ARG A 42 -13.70 -0.31 13.65
CA ARG A 42 -13.13 -1.56 14.19
C ARG A 42 -11.82 -1.96 13.49
N LYS A 43 -11.75 -1.87 12.16
CA LYS A 43 -10.55 -2.23 11.40
C LYS A 43 -9.47 -1.17 11.54
N TYR A 44 -9.81 0.10 11.28
CA TYR A 44 -8.83 1.17 11.16
C TYR A 44 -8.56 1.91 12.48
N GLY A 45 -9.36 1.68 13.53
CA GLY A 45 -9.17 2.33 14.83
C GLY A 45 -7.80 2.05 15.45
N SER A 46 -7.30 0.82 15.38
CA SER A 46 -5.96 0.49 15.85
C SER A 46 -4.85 1.09 14.97
N TYR A 47 -5.13 1.33 13.68
CA TYR A 47 -4.15 1.94 12.75
C TYR A 47 -3.85 3.41 13.10
N LEU A 48 -4.77 4.11 13.77
CA LEU A 48 -4.53 5.45 14.30
C LEU A 48 -3.37 5.46 15.32
N ASN A 49 -3.18 4.34 16.02
CA ASN A 49 -2.09 4.11 16.97
C ASN A 49 -0.98 3.24 16.37
N GLN A 50 -0.92 3.14 15.03
CA GLN A 50 0.13 2.48 14.26
C GLN A 50 0.30 0.99 14.58
N TYR A 51 -0.79 0.27 14.87
CA TYR A 51 -0.72 -1.18 15.06
C TYR A 51 -1.95 -1.93 14.54
N LYS A 52 -1.75 -3.21 14.29
CA LYS A 52 -2.77 -4.22 14.02
C LYS A 52 -2.49 -5.45 14.87
N ILE A 53 -3.52 -6.13 15.32
CA ILE A 53 -3.37 -7.45 15.95
C ILE A 53 -3.41 -8.49 14.86
N GLU A 54 -2.32 -9.23 14.71
CA GLU A 54 -2.18 -10.32 13.75
C GLU A 54 -1.75 -11.59 14.50
N ASN A 55 -2.56 -12.65 14.40
CA ASN A 55 -2.32 -13.91 15.11
C ASN A 55 -2.04 -13.72 16.61
N GLY A 56 -2.82 -12.84 17.26
CA GLY A 56 -2.69 -12.52 18.69
C GLY A 56 -1.49 -11.65 19.06
N LYS A 57 -0.71 -11.20 18.08
CA LYS A 57 0.46 -10.33 18.29
C LYS A 57 0.20 -8.93 17.77
N LYS A 58 0.70 -7.93 18.50
CA LYS A 58 0.68 -6.54 18.07
C LYS A 58 1.79 -6.33 17.02
N ARG A 59 1.41 -5.89 15.81
CA ARG A 59 2.30 -5.62 14.68
C ARG A 59 2.16 -4.17 14.23
N SER A 60 3.25 -3.56 13.83
CA SER A 60 3.23 -2.18 13.34
C SER A 60 2.62 -2.09 11.95
N ILE A 61 1.76 -1.09 11.77
CA ILE A 61 1.18 -0.71 10.47
C ILE A 61 1.04 0.81 10.42
N PHE A 62 1.42 1.40 9.31
CA PHE A 62 1.44 2.85 9.13
C PHE A 62 0.52 3.23 7.99
N ALA A 63 -0.55 3.94 8.30
CA ALA A 63 -1.64 4.27 7.38
C ALA A 63 -1.72 5.77 7.12
N PHE A 64 -1.90 6.13 5.84
CA PHE A 64 -1.91 7.52 5.38
C PHE A 64 -3.02 7.75 4.36
N ILE A 65 -3.44 9.00 4.27
CA ILE A 65 -4.27 9.52 3.19
C ILE A 65 -3.37 10.18 2.15
N ILE A 66 -3.56 9.79 0.88
CA ILE A 66 -2.92 10.44 -0.26
C ILE A 66 -3.70 11.72 -0.57
N VAL A 67 -3.00 12.83 -0.64
CA VAL A 67 -3.59 14.16 -0.87
C VAL A 67 -2.98 14.79 -2.12
N LEU A 68 -3.81 15.31 -3.00
CA LEU A 68 -3.43 16.07 -4.18
C LEU A 68 -3.96 17.50 -4.06
N ASP A 69 -3.06 18.49 -4.06
CA ASP A 69 -3.43 19.93 -3.92
C ASP A 69 -4.49 20.15 -2.82
N GLU A 70 -4.20 19.65 -1.60
CA GLU A 70 -5.02 19.67 -0.38
C GLU A 70 -6.29 18.79 -0.41
N GLN A 71 -6.63 18.15 -1.53
CA GLN A 71 -7.78 17.24 -1.65
C GLN A 71 -7.37 15.78 -1.40
N PRO A 72 -8.02 15.08 -0.46
CA PRO A 72 -7.82 13.64 -0.29
C PRO A 72 -8.26 12.87 -1.54
N ILE A 73 -7.40 11.99 -2.04
CA ILE A 73 -7.65 11.24 -3.27
C ILE A 73 -7.50 9.72 -3.12
N GLY A 74 -6.92 9.24 -2.02
CA GLY A 74 -6.69 7.81 -1.83
C GLY A 74 -6.09 7.48 -0.48
N TYR A 75 -5.82 6.21 -0.30
CA TYR A 75 -5.28 5.60 0.91
C TYR A 75 -4.02 4.80 0.59
N ILE A 76 -3.05 4.84 1.49
CA ILE A 76 -1.83 4.05 1.39
C ILE A 76 -1.36 3.61 2.78
N GLN A 77 -0.88 2.38 2.89
CA GLN A 77 -0.31 1.84 4.12
C GLN A 77 0.98 1.07 3.83
N TYR A 78 1.84 0.96 4.84
CA TYR A 78 2.98 0.05 4.79
C TYR A 78 3.21 -0.62 6.14
N TYR A 79 3.87 -1.76 6.11
CA TYR A 79 4.19 -2.58 7.27
C TYR A 79 5.42 -3.44 6.95
N ASP A 80 6.05 -4.00 7.97
CA ASP A 80 7.12 -4.99 7.78
C ASP A 80 6.56 -6.25 7.11
N ALA A 81 7.09 -6.61 5.95
CA ALA A 81 6.61 -7.78 5.20
C ALA A 81 6.74 -9.08 6.00
N CYS A 82 7.76 -9.20 6.87
CA CYS A 82 7.96 -10.37 7.72
C CYS A 82 6.87 -10.57 8.76
N ASP A 83 6.15 -9.50 9.13
CA ASP A 83 5.10 -9.57 10.15
C ASP A 83 3.77 -10.12 9.63
N PHE A 84 3.52 -10.01 8.32
CA PHE A 84 2.20 -10.29 7.73
C PHE A 84 2.22 -11.27 6.56
N LEU A 85 3.36 -11.44 5.89
CA LEU A 85 3.47 -12.25 4.69
C LEU A 85 4.28 -13.52 4.95
N SER A 86 3.87 -14.62 4.31
CA SER A 86 4.69 -15.83 4.21
C SER A 86 5.75 -15.61 3.13
N LEU A 87 6.92 -15.14 3.55
CA LEU A 87 8.02 -14.90 2.64
C LEU A 87 8.63 -16.21 2.17
N PRO A 88 8.97 -16.34 0.87
CA PRO A 88 9.62 -17.54 0.37
C PRO A 88 11.01 -17.69 1.00
N ALA A 89 11.39 -18.92 1.33
CA ALA A 89 12.72 -19.27 1.86
C ALA A 89 13.81 -19.16 0.79
N ASN A 90 13.81 -18.09 0.00
CA ASN A 90 14.73 -17.89 -1.10
C ASN A 90 15.86 -16.96 -0.68
N LYS A 91 17.10 -17.48 -0.67
CA LYS A 91 18.31 -16.72 -0.36
C LYS A 91 18.61 -15.55 -1.33
N ALA A 92 17.85 -15.41 -2.42
CA ALA A 92 18.04 -14.34 -3.40
C ALA A 92 17.58 -12.95 -2.88
N PHE A 93 16.79 -12.92 -1.82
CA PHE A 93 16.30 -11.70 -1.20
C PHE A 93 16.59 -11.72 0.29
N ASP A 94 17.32 -10.72 0.76
CA ASP A 94 17.41 -10.43 2.19
C ASP A 94 16.12 -9.68 2.61
N PHE A 95 15.10 -10.46 2.99
CA PHE A 95 13.81 -9.93 3.40
C PHE A 95 13.81 -9.27 4.79
N GLN A 96 14.96 -9.09 5.42
CA GLN A 96 15.03 -8.56 6.79
C GLN A 96 14.63 -7.09 6.91
N LYS A 97 14.57 -6.35 5.79
CA LYS A 97 14.19 -4.94 5.76
C LYS A 97 13.31 -4.62 4.55
N VAL A 98 12.24 -5.34 4.41
CA VAL A 98 11.27 -5.15 3.32
C VAL A 98 9.95 -4.64 3.87
N ALA A 99 9.51 -3.48 3.41
CA ALA A 99 8.16 -2.99 3.66
C ALA A 99 7.21 -3.51 2.60
N ALA A 100 6.10 -4.11 2.99
CA ALA A 100 4.97 -4.34 2.11
C ALA A 100 4.08 -3.10 2.07
N ILE A 101 3.54 -2.78 0.90
CA ILE A 101 2.72 -1.59 0.65
C ILE A 101 1.43 -2.00 -0.01
N ASP A 102 0.32 -1.48 0.52
CA ASP A 102 -1.00 -1.56 -0.10
C ASP A 102 -1.54 -0.15 -0.29
N PHE A 103 -2.15 0.14 -1.45
CA PHE A 103 -2.78 1.44 -1.67
C PHE A 103 -3.87 1.39 -2.74
N TYR A 104 -4.72 2.38 -2.71
CA TYR A 104 -5.69 2.67 -3.77
C TYR A 104 -5.93 4.17 -3.91
N LEU A 105 -6.31 4.60 -5.12
CA LEU A 105 -6.93 5.89 -5.35
C LEU A 105 -8.44 5.71 -5.24
N GLY A 106 -9.07 6.46 -4.34
CA GLY A 106 -10.50 6.34 -4.07
C GLY A 106 -11.37 7.20 -4.98
N GLU A 107 -10.82 8.33 -5.48
CA GLU A 107 -11.56 9.24 -6.35
C GLU A 107 -11.40 8.86 -7.82
N GLU A 108 -12.52 8.61 -8.51
CA GLU A 108 -12.51 8.23 -9.94
C GLU A 108 -11.91 9.31 -10.84
N SER A 109 -12.12 10.58 -10.48
CA SER A 109 -11.66 11.73 -11.26
C SER A 109 -10.14 11.82 -11.44
N VAL A 110 -9.39 11.10 -10.61
CA VAL A 110 -7.90 11.10 -10.66
C VAL A 110 -7.31 9.86 -11.30
N LEU A 111 -8.15 8.89 -11.70
CA LEU A 111 -7.70 7.65 -12.33
C LEU A 111 -7.16 7.89 -13.75
N GLY A 112 -6.22 7.05 -14.18
CA GLY A 112 -5.67 7.10 -15.54
C GLY A 112 -4.72 8.28 -15.82
N GLN A 113 -4.42 9.12 -14.83
CA GLN A 113 -3.58 10.32 -14.99
C GLN A 113 -2.12 10.12 -14.53
N GLY A 114 -1.74 8.89 -14.20
CA GLY A 114 -0.41 8.57 -13.69
C GLY A 114 -0.17 8.98 -12.23
N LEU A 115 -1.20 9.46 -11.54
CA LEU A 115 -1.09 9.93 -10.14
C LEU A 115 -0.79 8.79 -9.17
N GLY A 116 -1.30 7.57 -9.41
CA GLY A 116 -1.00 6.40 -8.58
C GLY A 116 0.49 6.06 -8.57
N SER A 117 1.11 5.98 -9.74
CA SER A 117 2.55 5.71 -9.84
C SER A 117 3.41 6.83 -9.28
N ALA A 118 3.01 8.10 -9.48
CA ALA A 118 3.71 9.25 -8.92
C ALA A 118 3.61 9.27 -7.39
N ALA A 119 2.42 9.02 -6.82
CA ALA A 119 2.21 8.94 -5.39
C ALA A 119 3.03 7.81 -4.76
N LEU A 120 2.95 6.60 -5.33
CA LEU A 120 3.70 5.45 -4.82
C LEU A 120 5.21 5.71 -4.83
N LYS A 121 5.75 6.23 -5.94
CA LYS A 121 7.18 6.57 -6.04
C LYS A 121 7.62 7.54 -4.97
N GLN A 122 6.86 8.64 -4.76
CA GLN A 122 7.17 9.62 -3.72
C GLN A 122 7.06 9.03 -2.32
N PHE A 123 6.01 8.23 -2.06
CA PHE A 123 5.82 7.57 -0.77
C PHE A 123 6.98 6.65 -0.41
N VAL A 124 7.40 5.82 -1.34
CA VAL A 124 8.53 4.90 -1.15
C VAL A 124 9.81 5.67 -0.86
N GLN A 125 10.14 6.68 -1.68
CA GLN A 125 11.38 7.44 -1.55
C GLN A 125 11.45 8.26 -0.27
N HIS A 126 10.35 8.91 0.11
CA HIS A 126 10.37 9.89 1.20
C HIS A 126 9.91 9.34 2.56
N ILE A 127 9.19 8.22 2.58
CA ILE A 127 8.65 7.63 3.82
C ILE A 127 9.23 6.24 4.05
N VAL A 128 8.99 5.29 3.14
CA VAL A 128 9.37 3.89 3.35
C VAL A 128 10.87 3.71 3.48
N PHE A 129 11.64 4.30 2.58
CA PHE A 129 13.10 4.18 2.56
C PHE A 129 13.84 4.94 3.67
N GLN A 130 13.10 5.58 4.58
CA GLN A 130 13.70 6.06 5.84
C GLN A 130 13.98 4.90 6.82
N GLN A 131 13.23 3.81 6.72
CA GLN A 131 13.30 2.68 7.67
C GLN A 131 13.60 1.34 6.99
N PHE A 132 13.28 1.20 5.71
CA PHE A 132 13.43 -0.03 4.94
C PHE A 132 14.35 0.16 3.74
N ASP A 133 14.99 -0.92 3.31
CA ASP A 133 15.89 -0.92 2.15
C ASP A 133 15.19 -1.41 0.87
N MET A 134 14.05 -2.09 1.04
CA MET A 134 13.22 -2.58 -0.05
C MET A 134 11.74 -2.32 0.21
N ALA A 135 10.99 -2.11 -0.87
CA ALA A 135 9.54 -2.03 -0.87
C ALA A 135 8.98 -3.15 -1.74
N LEU A 136 7.89 -3.76 -1.29
CA LEU A 136 7.20 -4.89 -1.93
C LEU A 136 5.74 -4.54 -2.16
N VAL A 137 5.23 -4.89 -3.34
CA VAL A 137 3.79 -4.89 -3.67
C VAL A 137 3.42 -6.26 -4.24
N THR A 138 2.21 -6.74 -3.94
CA THR A 138 1.75 -8.09 -4.29
C THR A 138 0.38 -8.07 -4.96
N PRO A 139 0.22 -7.40 -6.13
CA PRO A 139 -1.05 -7.38 -6.83
C PRO A 139 -1.45 -8.78 -7.32
N GLU A 140 -2.75 -9.00 -7.44
CA GLU A 140 -3.25 -10.15 -8.21
C GLU A 140 -2.75 -10.06 -9.65
N ILE A 141 -2.39 -11.20 -10.25
CA ILE A 141 -1.87 -11.30 -11.63
C ILE A 141 -2.87 -10.69 -12.64
N LYS A 142 -4.16 -10.77 -12.36
CA LYS A 142 -5.22 -10.21 -13.22
C LYS A 142 -5.35 -8.69 -13.12
N ASN A 143 -4.78 -8.07 -12.08
CA ASN A 143 -4.85 -6.62 -11.88
C ASN A 143 -3.78 -5.91 -12.72
N LEU A 144 -3.95 -5.94 -14.05
CA LEU A 144 -2.99 -5.37 -15.00
C LEU A 144 -2.78 -3.87 -14.79
N SER A 145 -3.81 -3.14 -14.36
CA SER A 145 -3.72 -1.71 -14.07
C SER A 145 -2.79 -1.42 -12.88
N ALA A 146 -2.90 -2.20 -11.81
CA ALA A 146 -2.01 -2.07 -10.66
C ALA A 146 -0.58 -2.46 -11.03
N ILE A 147 -0.38 -3.56 -11.76
CA ILE A 147 0.95 -4.01 -12.21
C ILE A 147 1.63 -2.93 -13.04
N ALA A 148 0.93 -2.34 -14.02
CA ALA A 148 1.46 -1.25 -14.84
C ALA A 148 1.80 0.00 -14.00
N CYS A 149 0.96 0.33 -13.01
CA CYS A 149 1.18 1.43 -12.08
C CYS A 149 2.47 1.20 -11.26
N TYR A 150 2.66 -0.01 -10.73
CA TYR A 150 3.84 -0.38 -9.94
C TYR A 150 5.12 -0.36 -10.77
N GLN A 151 5.10 -0.92 -11.98
CA GLN A 151 6.25 -0.87 -12.89
C GLN A 151 6.62 0.57 -13.25
N LYS A 152 5.63 1.43 -13.51
CA LYS A 152 5.87 2.85 -13.78
C LYS A 152 6.44 3.59 -12.55
N ALA A 153 6.13 3.13 -11.33
CA ALA A 153 6.71 3.66 -10.10
C ALA A 153 8.14 3.15 -9.83
N GLY A 154 8.66 2.23 -10.65
CA GLY A 154 10.02 1.70 -10.53
C GLY A 154 10.11 0.33 -9.87
N PHE A 155 8.98 -0.34 -9.62
CA PHE A 155 8.97 -1.71 -9.12
C PHE A 155 9.23 -2.72 -10.25
N MET A 156 9.97 -3.77 -9.94
CA MET A 156 10.30 -4.83 -10.90
C MET A 156 9.75 -6.18 -10.41
N PRO A 157 9.17 -7.00 -11.30
CA PRO A 157 8.74 -8.35 -10.95
C PRO A 157 9.91 -9.17 -10.39
N CYS A 158 9.66 -9.89 -9.30
CA CYS A 158 10.66 -10.74 -8.66
C CYS A 158 10.17 -12.17 -8.41
N LEU A 159 8.88 -12.38 -8.26
CA LEU A 159 8.29 -13.67 -7.96
C LEU A 159 6.84 -13.73 -8.43
N THR A 160 6.42 -14.89 -8.96
CA THR A 160 5.01 -15.22 -9.16
C THR A 160 4.62 -16.27 -8.11
N LYS A 161 3.62 -15.93 -7.29
CA LYS A 161 3.00 -16.85 -6.33
C LYS A 161 1.73 -17.42 -6.95
N GLU A 162 1.86 -18.54 -7.66
CA GLU A 162 0.73 -19.14 -8.38
C GLU A 162 -0.41 -19.59 -7.47
N GLU A 163 -0.07 -20.08 -6.26
CA GLU A 163 -1.04 -20.51 -5.26
C GLU A 163 -1.99 -19.38 -4.81
N ASP A 164 -1.47 -18.17 -4.70
CA ASP A 164 -2.22 -16.98 -4.28
C ASP A 164 -2.67 -16.12 -5.47
N HIS A 165 -2.32 -16.51 -6.70
CA HIS A 165 -2.53 -15.73 -7.92
C HIS A 165 -1.93 -14.31 -7.86
N GLU A 166 -0.78 -14.17 -7.21
CA GLU A 166 -0.10 -12.89 -7.01
C GLU A 166 1.19 -12.79 -7.84
N LEU A 167 1.46 -11.58 -8.33
CA LEU A 167 2.74 -11.17 -8.85
C LEU A 167 3.42 -10.26 -7.82
N TRP A 168 4.58 -10.66 -7.34
CA TRP A 168 5.37 -9.86 -6.41
C TRP A 168 6.34 -8.97 -7.17
N LEU A 169 6.30 -7.66 -6.88
CA LEU A 169 7.20 -6.68 -7.45
C LEU A 169 7.91 -5.93 -6.31
N ILE A 170 9.21 -5.67 -6.53
CA ILE A 170 10.05 -4.96 -5.55
C ILE A 170 10.66 -3.70 -6.13
N ALA A 171 10.86 -2.71 -5.26
CA ALA A 171 11.74 -1.57 -5.48
C ALA A 171 12.84 -1.57 -4.41
N LYS A 172 14.07 -1.25 -4.80
CA LYS A 172 15.23 -1.18 -3.90
C LYS A 172 15.62 0.28 -3.69
N LYS A 173 16.03 0.59 -2.48
CA LYS A 173 16.65 1.87 -2.17
C LYS A 173 17.97 1.97 -2.94
N GLU A 174 18.10 3.01 -3.76
CA GLU A 174 19.38 3.29 -4.42
C GLU A 174 20.40 3.69 -3.36
N VAL A 175 21.49 2.93 -3.27
CA VAL A 175 22.63 3.30 -2.45
C VAL A 175 23.37 4.40 -3.23
N LEU A 176 23.26 5.64 -2.79
CA LEU A 176 24.09 6.72 -3.29
C LEU A 176 25.53 6.37 -2.93
N HIS A 177 26.30 5.86 -3.88
CA HIS A 177 27.74 5.79 -3.74
C HIS A 177 28.26 7.24 -3.75
N VAL A 178 28.57 7.76 -2.57
CA VAL A 178 29.34 8.99 -2.42
C VAL A 178 30.74 8.66 -2.91
N HIS A 179 31.12 9.16 -4.07
CA HIS A 179 32.48 9.14 -4.57
C HIS A 179 33.28 10.29 -3.94
#